data_ee1122b61eb1691e0509ed9110f7ef90
#
_entry.id   ee1122b61eb1691e0509ed9110f7ef90
#
_cell.length_a   1.000
_cell.length_b   1.000
_cell.length_c   1.000
_cell.angle_alpha   90.00
_cell.angle_beta   90.00
_cell.angle_gamma   90.00
#
_symmetry.space_group_name_H-M   'P 1'
#
loop_
_entity.id
_entity.type
_entity.pdbx_description
1 polymer ?
#
loop_
_entity_poly.entity_id
_entity_poly.type
_entity_poly.pdbx_seq_one_letter_code
_entity_poly.pdbx_strand_id
1 'polypeptide(L)'
;MKAKRILSAVLTAALLVSTVPAAFAASDIDGHWAKPYITELHENGIMNPSASTGNYKPDEKITRWEFMRYINRAFGFTEKADISFSDVNSSDVFYETVQIAVKQGYINGYTNGTFKPQGTLSRGEIAKMLYGYMGTSLNKNGNVYSQATLKSDTKNVTISVPCTLADADIKGNLYITEGVLAGNVTLEDVTVAGDIIVSGGNVTLDGVSALEMVVSNPTGLTPQVIATGNT
;
A
#
# COMPACT_ATOMS: atom_id res chain seq x y z
N MET A 1 -55.64 24.05 21.32
CA MET A 1 -54.44 24.42 22.10
C MET A 1 -53.20 24.09 21.27
N LYS A 2 -52.48 25.11 20.81
CA LYS A 2 -51.30 24.93 19.91
C LYS A 2 -50.06 24.93 20.76
N ALA A 3 -49.33 23.81 20.81
CA ALA A 3 -48.04 23.73 21.45
C ALA A 3 -46.96 24.28 20.49
N LYS A 4 -46.35 25.38 20.88
CA LYS A 4 -45.20 25.96 20.19
C LYS A 4 -43.95 25.13 20.54
N ARG A 5 -43.35 24.49 19.55
CA ARG A 5 -42.03 23.88 19.68
C ARG A 5 -40.98 25.00 19.54
N ILE A 6 -40.28 25.25 20.62
CA ILE A 6 -39.07 26.10 20.63
C ILE A 6 -37.93 25.23 20.16
N LEU A 7 -37.43 25.50 18.96
CA LEU A 7 -36.25 24.88 18.42
C LEU A 7 -35.05 25.66 18.98
N SER A 8 -34.46 25.11 20.03
CA SER A 8 -33.19 25.63 20.55
C SER A 8 -32.04 25.16 19.63
N ALA A 9 -31.57 26.05 18.77
CA ALA A 9 -30.35 25.84 18.02
C ALA A 9 -29.17 26.03 18.97
N VAL A 10 -28.62 24.94 19.49
CA VAL A 10 -27.31 24.95 20.14
C VAL A 10 -26.27 25.05 19.05
N LEU A 11 -25.80 26.26 18.83
CA LEU A 11 -24.65 26.54 17.99
C LEU A 11 -23.39 26.07 18.75
N THR A 12 -23.04 24.80 18.64
CA THR A 12 -21.74 24.30 19.05
C THR A 12 -20.72 24.87 18.06
N ALA A 13 -20.09 25.97 18.41
CA ALA A 13 -18.87 26.40 17.78
C ALA A 13 -17.82 25.32 18.05
N ALA A 14 -17.67 24.40 17.09
CA ALA A 14 -16.51 23.54 17.03
C ALA A 14 -15.32 24.47 16.84
N LEU A 15 -14.59 24.75 17.92
CA LEU A 15 -13.23 25.22 17.84
C LEU A 15 -12.48 24.14 17.05
N LEU A 16 -12.33 24.35 15.76
CA LEU A 16 -11.27 23.77 14.98
C LEU A 16 -9.99 24.33 15.58
N VAL A 17 -9.49 23.64 16.62
CA VAL A 17 -8.08 23.70 16.93
C VAL A 17 -7.42 23.09 15.71
N SER A 18 -7.09 23.95 14.74
CA SER A 18 -6.08 23.62 13.77
C SER A 18 -4.83 23.35 14.61
N THR A 19 -4.58 22.10 14.93
CA THR A 19 -3.24 21.67 15.29
C THR A 19 -2.43 21.98 14.05
N VAL A 20 -1.85 23.19 14.02
CA VAL A 20 -0.74 23.49 13.12
C VAL A 20 0.23 22.35 13.41
N PRO A 21 0.50 21.46 12.46
CA PRO A 21 1.48 20.41 12.68
C PRO A 21 2.72 21.15 13.13
N ALA A 22 3.28 20.73 14.27
CA ALA A 22 4.48 21.34 14.84
C ALA A 22 5.45 21.51 13.69
N ALA A 23 5.82 22.75 13.43
CA ALA A 23 6.64 23.12 12.29
C ALA A 23 7.80 22.12 12.23
N PHE A 24 7.95 21.46 11.10
CA PHE A 24 9.02 20.55 10.80
C PHE A 24 10.34 21.14 11.23
N ALA A 25 10.86 20.74 12.37
CA ALA A 25 12.17 21.16 12.84
C ALA A 25 13.30 20.36 12.17
N ALA A 26 12.99 19.62 11.12
CA ALA A 26 13.96 18.81 10.39
C ALA A 26 14.74 19.70 9.42
N SER A 27 15.77 20.34 9.95
CA SER A 27 16.68 21.17 9.15
C SER A 27 17.52 20.37 8.16
N ASP A 28 17.61 19.05 8.31
CA ASP A 28 18.46 18.18 7.49
C ASP A 28 17.92 17.90 6.09
N ILE A 29 16.66 18.29 5.81
CA ILE A 29 16.10 18.21 4.47
C ILE A 29 15.98 19.59 3.79
N ASP A 30 16.32 20.69 4.50
CA ASP A 30 16.26 22.03 3.94
C ASP A 30 17.31 22.19 2.84
N GLY A 31 16.83 22.52 1.63
CA GLY A 31 17.67 22.57 0.43
C GLY A 31 18.03 21.20 -0.16
N HIS A 32 17.65 20.10 0.46
CA HIS A 32 17.90 18.75 -0.07
C HIS A 32 16.92 18.41 -1.20
N TRP A 33 17.40 17.79 -2.27
CA TRP A 33 16.61 17.44 -3.45
C TRP A 33 15.41 16.54 -3.13
N ALA A 34 15.53 15.70 -2.10
CA ALA A 34 14.47 14.76 -1.69
C ALA A 34 13.39 15.41 -0.79
N LYS A 35 13.55 16.69 -0.39
CA LYS A 35 12.61 17.36 0.51
C LYS A 35 11.15 17.23 0.09
N PRO A 36 10.74 17.50 -1.18
CA PRO A 36 9.33 17.41 -1.56
C PRO A 36 8.76 16.00 -1.37
N TYR A 37 9.52 14.98 -1.68
CA TYR A 37 9.09 13.59 -1.52
C TYR A 37 9.00 13.17 -0.05
N ILE A 38 9.97 13.58 0.78
CA ILE A 38 9.97 13.28 2.21
C ILE A 38 8.79 13.98 2.89
N THR A 39 8.52 15.24 2.54
CA THR A 39 7.39 15.99 3.08
C THR A 39 6.06 15.31 2.75
N GLU A 40 5.85 14.93 1.49
CA GLU A 40 4.66 14.20 1.06
C GLU A 40 4.46 12.89 1.84
N LEU A 41 5.52 12.08 1.94
CA LEU A 41 5.47 10.81 2.69
C LEU A 41 5.24 11.02 4.19
N HIS A 42 5.72 12.14 4.76
CA HIS A 42 5.45 12.47 6.15
C HIS A 42 4.00 12.89 6.37
N GLU A 43 3.47 13.77 5.55
CA GLU A 43 2.07 14.24 5.62
C GLU A 43 1.09 13.07 5.51
N ASN A 44 1.44 12.06 4.72
CA ASN A 44 0.68 10.82 4.60
C ASN A 44 0.99 9.79 5.73
N GLY A 45 1.80 10.13 6.73
CA GLY A 45 2.10 9.27 7.87
C GLY A 45 3.00 8.07 7.55
N ILE A 46 3.58 8.01 6.34
CA ILE A 46 4.41 6.90 5.87
C ILE A 46 5.82 7.01 6.46
N MET A 47 6.45 8.19 6.30
CA MET A 47 7.81 8.46 6.75
C MET A 47 7.80 9.46 7.91
N ASN A 48 8.41 9.11 9.03
CA ASN A 48 8.57 10.00 10.17
C ASN A 48 10.05 10.27 10.43
N PRO A 49 10.39 11.47 10.94
CA PRO A 49 11.74 11.73 11.38
C PRO A 49 12.12 10.85 12.58
N SER A 50 13.39 10.70 12.82
CA SER A 50 13.90 10.00 14.00
C SER A 50 13.36 10.65 15.29
N ALA A 51 12.76 9.87 16.17
CA ALA A 51 12.21 10.35 17.43
C ALA A 51 13.28 10.95 18.36
N SER A 52 14.54 10.53 18.22
CA SER A 52 15.65 11.00 19.06
C SER A 52 16.30 12.28 18.56
N THR A 53 16.28 12.52 17.23
CA THR A 53 17.00 13.67 16.64
C THR A 53 16.08 14.64 15.88
N GLY A 54 14.87 14.25 15.55
CA GLY A 54 13.96 15.02 14.69
C GLY A 54 14.38 15.08 13.23
N ASN A 55 15.42 14.32 12.82
CA ASN A 55 16.00 14.35 11.47
C ASN A 55 15.52 13.17 10.63
N TYR A 56 15.46 13.35 9.31
CA TYR A 56 15.12 12.31 8.31
C TYR A 56 16.32 11.55 7.80
N LYS A 57 17.51 12.17 7.85
CA LYS A 57 18.78 11.59 7.39
C LYS A 57 18.71 11.08 5.93
N PRO A 58 18.40 11.96 4.98
CA PRO A 58 18.05 11.59 3.62
C PRO A 58 19.15 10.86 2.85
N ASP A 59 20.41 11.05 3.22
CA ASP A 59 21.59 10.42 2.59
C ASP A 59 22.05 9.15 3.31
N GLU A 60 21.45 8.80 4.45
CA GLU A 60 21.81 7.56 5.15
C GLU A 60 21.17 6.33 4.49
N LYS A 61 21.84 5.19 4.65
CA LYS A 61 21.29 3.92 4.20
C LYS A 61 20.13 3.51 5.11
N ILE A 62 19.06 3.06 4.50
CA ILE A 62 17.90 2.53 5.21
C ILE A 62 18.15 1.11 5.72
N THR A 63 17.67 0.80 6.91
CA THR A 63 17.65 -0.56 7.43
C THR A 63 16.50 -1.37 6.82
N ARG A 64 16.62 -2.70 6.90
CA ARG A 64 15.61 -3.63 6.40
C ARG A 64 14.25 -3.42 7.05
N TRP A 65 14.20 -3.23 8.39
CA TRP A 65 12.93 -3.02 9.08
C TRP A 65 12.31 -1.63 8.81
N GLU A 66 13.13 -0.58 8.64
CA GLU A 66 12.62 0.75 8.29
C GLU A 66 11.97 0.76 6.91
N PHE A 67 12.59 0.11 5.94
CA PHE A 67 12.01 -0.04 4.60
C PHE A 67 10.66 -0.78 4.65
N MET A 68 10.59 -1.89 5.40
CA MET A 68 9.32 -2.60 5.57
C MET A 68 8.26 -1.75 6.27
N ARG A 69 8.64 -0.96 7.28
CA ARG A 69 7.72 -0.05 7.94
C ARG A 69 7.10 0.95 6.95
N TYR A 70 7.90 1.46 6.02
CA TYR A 70 7.39 2.37 5.00
C TYR A 70 6.45 1.65 4.03
N ILE A 71 6.78 0.46 3.60
CA ILE A 71 5.89 -0.36 2.77
C ILE A 71 4.57 -0.65 3.51
N ASN A 72 4.63 -1.17 4.75
CA ASN A 72 3.42 -1.48 5.52
C ASN A 72 2.50 -0.28 5.65
N ARG A 73 3.06 0.92 5.90
CA ARG A 73 2.27 2.15 6.04
C ARG A 73 1.74 2.67 4.73
N ALA A 74 2.55 2.66 3.67
CA ALA A 74 2.15 3.13 2.35
C ALA A 74 0.96 2.35 1.78
N PHE A 75 0.85 1.07 2.15
CA PHE A 75 -0.21 0.19 1.66
C PHE A 75 -1.25 -0.17 2.72
N GLY A 76 -1.18 0.43 3.90
CA GLY A 76 -2.16 0.24 4.96
C GLY A 76 -2.20 -1.17 5.55
N PHE A 77 -1.10 -1.93 5.45
CA PHE A 77 -1.06 -3.30 5.97
C PHE A 77 -1.09 -3.33 7.49
N THR A 78 -1.96 -4.18 8.06
CA THR A 78 -2.17 -4.31 9.51
C THR A 78 -2.18 -5.75 10.01
N GLU A 79 -2.46 -6.73 9.13
CA GLU A 79 -2.50 -8.14 9.51
C GLU A 79 -1.13 -8.69 9.86
N LYS A 80 -1.07 -9.53 10.90
CA LYS A 80 0.16 -10.06 11.49
C LYS A 80 0.26 -11.56 11.29
N ALA A 81 1.47 -12.06 11.02
CA ALA A 81 1.81 -13.48 11.10
C ALA A 81 2.47 -13.79 12.43
N ASP A 82 2.39 -15.04 12.86
CA ASP A 82 3.29 -15.58 13.88
C ASP A 82 4.69 -15.74 13.28
N ILE A 83 5.69 -15.25 14.00
CA ILE A 83 7.09 -15.28 13.56
C ILE A 83 7.98 -15.87 14.65
N SER A 84 9.05 -16.55 14.23
CA SER A 84 10.03 -17.15 15.13
C SER A 84 11.44 -17.01 14.56
N PHE A 85 11.93 -15.78 14.47
CA PHE A 85 13.31 -15.50 14.06
C PHE A 85 14.19 -15.35 15.28
N SER A 86 15.41 -15.91 15.24
CA SER A 86 16.32 -15.91 16.40
C SER A 86 16.83 -14.53 16.80
N ASP A 87 16.72 -13.53 15.91
CA ASP A 87 17.16 -12.15 16.07
C ASP A 87 16.02 -11.13 16.08
N VAL A 88 14.76 -11.60 16.34
CA VAL A 88 13.57 -10.75 16.46
C VAL A 88 12.81 -11.15 17.70
N ASN A 89 12.81 -10.28 18.72
CA ASN A 89 12.11 -10.50 19.98
C ASN A 89 10.81 -9.68 20.03
N SER A 90 9.84 -10.17 20.80
CA SER A 90 8.54 -9.48 20.96
C SER A 90 8.64 -8.07 21.60
N SER A 91 9.75 -7.76 22.25
CA SER A 91 10.04 -6.44 22.83
C SER A 91 10.68 -5.46 21.83
N ASP A 92 11.09 -5.92 20.66
CA ASP A 92 11.75 -5.08 19.68
C ASP A 92 10.77 -4.11 19.01
N VAL A 93 11.21 -2.88 18.79
CA VAL A 93 10.39 -1.82 18.14
C VAL A 93 9.95 -2.18 16.72
N PHE A 94 10.62 -3.12 16.09
CA PHE A 94 10.35 -3.61 14.75
C PHE A 94 9.55 -4.92 14.70
N TYR A 95 9.24 -5.53 15.85
CA TYR A 95 8.57 -6.84 15.92
C TYR A 95 7.28 -6.87 15.10
N GLU A 96 6.39 -5.94 15.38
CA GLU A 96 5.12 -5.82 14.66
C GLU A 96 5.32 -5.56 13.17
N THR A 97 6.28 -4.69 12.81
CA THR A 97 6.60 -4.42 11.40
C THR A 97 7.00 -5.70 10.65
N VAL A 98 7.80 -6.56 11.31
CA VAL A 98 8.23 -7.84 10.73
C VAL A 98 7.06 -8.81 10.59
N GLN A 99 6.19 -8.92 11.61
CA GLN A 99 4.99 -9.76 11.54
C GLN A 99 4.10 -9.40 10.35
N ILE A 100 3.84 -8.10 10.17
CA ILE A 100 3.02 -7.59 9.06
C ILE A 100 3.69 -7.91 7.71
N ALA A 101 4.97 -7.62 7.57
CA ALA A 101 5.70 -7.85 6.33
C ALA A 101 5.75 -9.33 5.91
N VAL A 102 5.91 -10.23 6.88
CA VAL A 102 5.88 -11.69 6.67
C VAL A 102 4.47 -12.14 6.30
N LYS A 103 3.44 -11.63 6.98
CA LYS A 103 2.03 -11.93 6.66
C LYS A 103 1.69 -11.59 5.22
N GLN A 104 2.14 -10.43 4.76
CA GLN A 104 1.91 -9.97 3.38
C GLN A 104 2.77 -10.73 2.35
N GLY A 105 3.76 -11.49 2.79
CA GLY A 105 4.53 -12.41 1.94
C GLY A 105 5.54 -11.76 1.00
N TYR A 106 5.76 -10.43 1.08
CA TYR A 106 6.75 -9.76 0.24
C TYR A 106 8.19 -9.93 0.76
N ILE A 107 8.34 -10.44 1.97
CA ILE A 107 9.63 -10.70 2.57
C ILE A 107 9.56 -11.91 3.52
N ASN A 108 10.67 -12.63 3.61
CA ASN A 108 10.86 -13.73 4.57
C ASN A 108 12.23 -13.60 5.24
N GLY A 109 12.45 -14.37 6.30
CA GLY A 109 13.76 -14.52 6.92
C GLY A 109 14.75 -15.26 6.03
N TYR A 110 15.97 -15.40 6.53
CA TYR A 110 17.03 -16.17 5.90
C TYR A 110 16.92 -17.66 6.29
N THR A 111 17.53 -18.52 5.49
CA THR A 111 17.52 -19.98 5.70
C THR A 111 18.17 -20.43 7.01
N ASN A 112 18.99 -19.58 7.63
CA ASN A 112 19.62 -19.82 8.94
C ASN A 112 18.72 -19.42 10.13
N GLY A 113 17.44 -19.10 9.91
CA GLY A 113 16.50 -18.73 10.96
C GLY A 113 16.61 -17.29 11.46
N THR A 114 17.42 -16.44 10.83
CA THR A 114 17.50 -15.00 11.15
C THR A 114 16.67 -14.16 10.21
N PHE A 115 16.35 -12.93 10.63
CA PHE A 115 15.66 -11.93 9.80
C PHE A 115 16.56 -10.76 9.41
N LYS A 116 17.54 -10.42 10.25
CA LYS A 116 18.47 -9.29 10.13
C LYS A 116 17.76 -7.93 9.98
N PRO A 117 16.90 -7.54 10.93
CA PRO A 117 16.10 -6.32 10.80
C PRO A 117 16.94 -5.05 10.73
N GLN A 118 18.07 -5.00 11.42
CA GLN A 118 19.00 -3.86 11.45
C GLN A 118 20.00 -3.85 10.26
N GLY A 119 20.02 -4.89 9.44
CA GLY A 119 20.89 -4.93 8.26
C GLY A 119 20.44 -3.90 7.23
N THR A 120 21.39 -3.30 6.53
CA THR A 120 21.12 -2.43 5.39
C THR A 120 20.70 -3.23 4.18
N LEU A 121 19.74 -2.73 3.40
CA LEU A 121 19.28 -3.40 2.19
C LEU A 121 20.22 -3.15 1.00
N SER A 122 20.52 -4.21 0.31
CA SER A 122 21.10 -4.13 -1.03
C SER A 122 20.02 -3.86 -2.09
N ARG A 123 20.43 -3.35 -3.26
CA ARG A 123 19.52 -3.17 -4.40
C ARG A 123 18.83 -4.47 -4.81
N GLY A 124 19.53 -5.61 -4.72
CA GLY A 124 18.96 -6.92 -5.02
C GLY A 124 17.87 -7.34 -4.03
N GLU A 125 18.07 -7.08 -2.73
CA GLU A 125 17.06 -7.35 -1.72
C GLU A 125 15.82 -6.46 -1.90
N ILE A 126 16.01 -5.17 -2.19
CA ILE A 126 14.89 -4.26 -2.50
C ILE A 126 14.13 -4.75 -3.74
N ALA A 127 14.83 -5.13 -4.81
CA ALA A 127 14.20 -5.65 -6.02
C ALA A 127 13.39 -6.92 -5.74
N LYS A 128 13.91 -7.83 -4.92
CA LYS A 128 13.19 -9.04 -4.49
C LYS A 128 11.94 -8.72 -3.69
N MET A 129 12.03 -7.75 -2.76
CA MET A 129 10.89 -7.33 -1.94
C MET A 129 9.79 -6.69 -2.79
N LEU A 130 10.16 -5.77 -3.70
CA LEU A 130 9.20 -5.14 -4.62
C LEU A 130 8.55 -6.18 -5.54
N TYR A 131 9.34 -7.13 -6.07
CA TYR A 131 8.81 -8.21 -6.88
C TYR A 131 7.80 -9.08 -6.11
N GLY A 132 8.13 -9.45 -4.87
CA GLY A 132 7.23 -10.21 -4.01
C GLY A 132 5.92 -9.48 -3.69
N TYR A 133 6.00 -8.16 -3.54
CA TYR A 133 4.83 -7.31 -3.32
C TYR A 133 3.99 -7.12 -4.59
N MET A 134 4.62 -6.68 -5.67
CA MET A 134 3.92 -6.40 -6.94
C MET A 134 3.39 -7.66 -7.61
N GLY A 135 4.08 -8.77 -7.42
CA GLY A 135 3.75 -10.04 -8.05
C GLY A 135 3.95 -10.02 -9.57
N THR A 136 3.03 -10.60 -10.30
CA THR A 136 3.03 -10.54 -11.77
C THR A 136 2.62 -9.14 -12.24
N SER A 137 3.49 -8.47 -12.98
CA SER A 137 3.21 -7.14 -13.54
C SER A 137 2.64 -7.24 -14.96
N LEU A 138 1.42 -6.71 -15.15
CA LEU A 138 0.75 -6.58 -16.43
C LEU A 138 0.96 -5.15 -16.94
N ASN A 139 1.94 -4.98 -17.83
CA ASN A 139 2.49 -3.68 -18.21
C ASN A 139 2.55 -3.42 -19.73
N LYS A 140 1.80 -4.20 -20.53
CA LYS A 140 1.68 -3.98 -21.98
C LYS A 140 0.29 -3.50 -22.29
N ASN A 141 0.19 -2.25 -22.74
CA ASN A 141 -1.08 -1.60 -23.06
C ASN A 141 -1.85 -2.35 -24.15
N GLY A 142 -3.16 -2.52 -23.93
CA GLY A 142 -4.08 -3.16 -24.85
C GLY A 142 -3.96 -4.68 -24.95
N ASN A 143 -3.10 -5.32 -24.16
CA ASN A 143 -2.98 -6.78 -24.15
C ASN A 143 -4.15 -7.44 -23.43
N VAL A 144 -4.43 -8.68 -23.83
CA VAL A 144 -5.26 -9.63 -23.09
C VAL A 144 -4.33 -10.59 -22.37
N TYR A 145 -4.51 -10.70 -21.06
CA TYR A 145 -3.80 -11.59 -20.17
C TYR A 145 -4.73 -12.67 -19.63
N SER A 146 -4.20 -13.82 -19.28
CA SER A 146 -4.95 -14.92 -18.67
C SER A 146 -4.10 -15.62 -17.61
N GLN A 147 -4.64 -16.67 -16.98
CA GLN A 147 -3.89 -17.50 -16.03
C GLN A 147 -2.52 -17.93 -16.55
N ALA A 148 -2.40 -18.24 -17.84
CA ALA A 148 -1.14 -18.67 -18.45
C ALA A 148 -0.04 -17.59 -18.44
N THR A 149 -0.41 -16.32 -18.28
CA THR A 149 0.53 -15.19 -18.21
C THR A 149 0.94 -14.85 -16.78
N LEU A 150 0.23 -15.36 -15.77
CA LEU A 150 0.54 -15.15 -14.38
C LEU A 150 1.70 -16.05 -13.93
N LYS A 151 2.61 -15.49 -13.16
CA LYS A 151 3.75 -16.24 -12.64
C LYS A 151 3.34 -17.10 -11.45
N SER A 152 3.74 -18.36 -11.47
CA SER A 152 3.38 -19.33 -10.42
C SER A 152 4.02 -19.08 -9.06
N ASP A 153 5.12 -18.33 -9.04
CA ASP A 153 5.89 -18.00 -7.84
C ASP A 153 5.44 -16.70 -7.14
N THR A 154 4.47 -15.99 -7.73
CA THR A 154 3.89 -14.78 -7.13
C THR A 154 2.44 -15.00 -6.73
N LYS A 155 2.03 -14.33 -5.64
CA LYS A 155 0.64 -14.35 -5.18
C LYS A 155 -0.17 -13.20 -5.76
N ASN A 156 0.45 -12.02 -5.86
CA ASN A 156 -0.20 -10.80 -6.26
C ASN A 156 -0.09 -10.56 -7.77
N VAL A 157 -0.97 -9.70 -8.28
CA VAL A 157 -0.93 -9.20 -9.65
C VAL A 157 -1.03 -7.68 -9.62
N THR A 158 -0.24 -7.00 -10.43
CA THR A 158 -0.26 -5.55 -10.57
C THR A 158 -0.52 -5.16 -12.01
N ILE A 159 -1.59 -4.41 -12.25
CA ILE A 159 -1.95 -3.79 -13.52
C ILE A 159 -1.54 -2.32 -13.48
N SER A 160 -0.67 -1.91 -14.40
CA SER A 160 -0.16 -0.54 -14.50
C SER A 160 -0.46 0.17 -15.82
N VAL A 161 -1.19 -0.49 -16.70
CA VAL A 161 -1.62 0.04 -18.02
C VAL A 161 -3.00 -0.49 -18.38
N PRO A 162 -3.74 0.15 -19.28
CA PRO A 162 -4.99 -0.37 -19.83
C PRO A 162 -4.82 -1.76 -20.44
N CYS A 163 -5.61 -2.73 -19.98
CA CYS A 163 -5.55 -4.12 -20.48
C CYS A 163 -6.79 -4.91 -20.06
N THR A 164 -6.90 -6.14 -20.56
CA THR A 164 -7.87 -7.13 -20.11
C THR A 164 -7.15 -8.24 -19.36
N LEU A 165 -7.71 -8.69 -18.24
CA LEU A 165 -7.33 -9.92 -17.55
C LEU A 165 -8.55 -10.84 -17.54
N ALA A 166 -8.43 -12.02 -18.13
CA ALA A 166 -9.51 -12.99 -18.25
C ALA A 166 -9.09 -14.37 -17.73
N ASP A 167 -10.07 -15.16 -17.26
CA ASP A 167 -9.89 -16.55 -16.84
C ASP A 167 -8.70 -16.72 -15.87
N ALA A 168 -8.69 -16.04 -14.75
CA ALA A 168 -7.53 -16.01 -13.85
C ALA A 168 -7.88 -16.16 -12.37
N ASP A 169 -7.08 -16.98 -11.67
CA ASP A 169 -7.10 -17.17 -10.23
C ASP A 169 -5.88 -16.50 -9.60
N ILE A 170 -6.09 -15.40 -8.89
CA ILE A 170 -5.06 -14.66 -8.17
C ILE A 170 -5.04 -15.12 -6.71
N LYS A 171 -3.90 -15.61 -6.24
CA LYS A 171 -3.74 -16.19 -4.90
C LYS A 171 -3.53 -15.16 -3.78
N GLY A 172 -3.35 -13.91 -4.12
CA GLY A 172 -3.21 -12.76 -3.23
C GLY A 172 -4.08 -11.61 -3.69
N ASN A 173 -3.53 -10.40 -3.70
CA ASN A 173 -4.22 -9.19 -4.07
C ASN A 173 -4.03 -8.82 -5.55
N LEU A 174 -5.03 -8.12 -6.10
CA LEU A 174 -4.95 -7.47 -7.39
C LEU A 174 -4.85 -5.95 -7.21
N TYR A 175 -3.76 -5.36 -7.69
CA TYR A 175 -3.54 -3.92 -7.68
C TYR A 175 -3.74 -3.33 -9.06
N ILE A 176 -4.67 -2.39 -9.20
CA ILE A 176 -4.87 -1.57 -10.40
C ILE A 176 -4.36 -0.18 -10.07
N THR A 177 -3.16 0.13 -10.56
CA THR A 177 -2.41 1.31 -10.11
C THR A 177 -2.78 2.56 -10.90
N GLU A 178 -2.35 3.71 -10.40
CA GLU A 178 -2.48 5.01 -11.06
C GLU A 178 -1.85 5.05 -12.46
N GLY A 179 -0.90 4.16 -12.75
CA GLY A 179 -0.29 4.05 -14.08
C GLY A 179 -1.29 3.76 -15.19
N VAL A 180 -2.47 3.22 -14.87
CA VAL A 180 -3.58 3.06 -15.83
C VAL A 180 -4.16 4.41 -16.26
N LEU A 181 -3.99 5.47 -15.45
CA LEU A 181 -4.55 6.82 -15.68
C LEU A 181 -6.08 6.76 -15.85
N ALA A 182 -6.62 7.33 -16.93
CA ALA A 182 -8.04 7.26 -17.32
C ALA A 182 -8.35 6.13 -18.30
N GLY A 183 -7.42 5.18 -18.49
CA GLY A 183 -7.61 4.05 -19.39
C GLY A 183 -8.53 2.98 -18.84
N ASN A 184 -8.87 2.01 -19.68
CA ASN A 184 -9.80 0.95 -19.32
C ASN A 184 -9.06 -0.32 -18.89
N VAL A 185 -9.52 -0.93 -17.80
CA VAL A 185 -9.15 -2.27 -17.37
C VAL A 185 -10.42 -3.12 -17.37
N THR A 186 -10.36 -4.28 -18.02
CA THR A 186 -11.46 -5.25 -17.98
C THR A 186 -11.00 -6.49 -17.24
N LEU A 187 -11.79 -6.93 -16.29
CA LEU A 187 -11.61 -8.18 -15.57
C LEU A 187 -12.79 -9.10 -15.96
N GLU A 188 -12.49 -10.27 -16.52
CA GLU A 188 -13.46 -11.25 -17.00
C GLU A 188 -13.19 -12.60 -16.35
N ASP A 189 -14.16 -13.16 -15.62
CA ASP A 189 -14.04 -14.45 -14.93
C ASP A 189 -12.76 -14.53 -14.06
N VAL A 190 -12.54 -13.53 -13.21
CA VAL A 190 -11.36 -13.42 -12.35
C VAL A 190 -11.72 -13.67 -10.89
N THR A 191 -11.03 -14.64 -10.27
CA THR A 191 -11.11 -14.88 -8.84
C THR A 191 -9.88 -14.32 -8.13
N VAL A 192 -10.08 -13.48 -7.11
CA VAL A 192 -9.02 -12.89 -6.29
C VAL A 192 -9.19 -13.40 -4.86
N ALA A 193 -8.23 -14.17 -4.35
CA ALA A 193 -8.31 -14.71 -2.99
C ALA A 193 -8.11 -13.64 -1.90
N GLY A 194 -7.52 -12.50 -2.24
CA GLY A 194 -7.40 -11.31 -1.40
C GLY A 194 -8.28 -10.18 -1.92
N ASP A 195 -7.76 -8.97 -1.83
CA ASP A 195 -8.48 -7.74 -2.18
C ASP A 195 -8.16 -7.26 -3.58
N ILE A 196 -9.10 -6.53 -4.19
CA ILE A 196 -8.88 -5.72 -5.38
C ILE A 196 -8.69 -4.28 -4.94
N ILE A 197 -7.51 -3.71 -5.18
CA ILE A 197 -7.18 -2.33 -4.84
C ILE A 197 -7.10 -1.51 -6.13
N VAL A 198 -8.04 -0.57 -6.30
CA VAL A 198 -8.16 0.28 -7.49
C VAL A 198 -7.70 1.69 -7.15
N SER A 199 -6.61 2.14 -7.75
CA SER A 199 -6.06 3.50 -7.60
C SER A 199 -6.10 4.31 -8.90
N GLY A 200 -6.53 3.72 -10.00
CA GLY A 200 -6.66 4.39 -11.30
C GLY A 200 -7.50 3.60 -12.30
N GLY A 201 -7.84 4.22 -13.41
CA GLY A 201 -8.55 3.60 -14.53
C GLY A 201 -10.07 3.55 -14.40
N ASN A 202 -10.69 3.15 -15.51
CA ASN A 202 -12.08 2.73 -15.56
C ASN A 202 -12.10 1.20 -15.57
N VAL A 203 -12.59 0.59 -14.50
CA VAL A 203 -12.54 -0.85 -14.29
C VAL A 203 -13.91 -1.46 -14.56
N THR A 204 -13.96 -2.39 -15.52
CA THR A 204 -15.15 -3.21 -15.78
C THR A 204 -14.94 -4.58 -15.17
N LEU A 205 -15.93 -5.07 -14.44
CA LEU A 205 -15.94 -6.36 -13.75
C LEU A 205 -17.04 -7.22 -14.37
N ASP A 206 -16.68 -8.41 -14.86
CA ASP A 206 -17.62 -9.41 -15.34
C ASP A 206 -17.19 -10.79 -14.82
N GLY A 207 -18.07 -11.45 -14.04
CA GLY A 207 -17.73 -12.72 -13.38
C GLY A 207 -16.58 -12.62 -12.37
N VAL A 208 -16.43 -11.50 -11.66
CA VAL A 208 -15.29 -11.24 -10.74
C VAL A 208 -15.70 -11.51 -9.31
N SER A 209 -14.83 -12.20 -8.56
CA SER A 209 -14.96 -12.38 -7.11
C SER A 209 -13.68 -11.99 -6.37
N ALA A 210 -13.82 -11.34 -5.20
CA ALA A 210 -12.73 -10.93 -4.33
C ALA A 210 -13.18 -10.94 -2.87
N LEU A 211 -12.24 -10.83 -1.92
CA LEU A 211 -12.56 -10.69 -0.51
C LEU A 211 -13.13 -9.29 -0.25
N GLU A 212 -12.46 -8.25 -0.72
CA GLU A 212 -12.89 -6.86 -0.62
C GLU A 212 -12.45 -6.09 -1.88
N MET A 213 -13.15 -5.00 -2.18
CA MET A 213 -12.72 -4.03 -3.18
C MET A 213 -12.51 -2.67 -2.52
N VAL A 214 -11.30 -2.16 -2.60
CA VAL A 214 -10.92 -0.85 -2.10
C VAL A 214 -10.65 0.09 -3.28
N VAL A 215 -11.43 1.16 -3.37
CA VAL A 215 -11.19 2.21 -4.38
C VAL A 215 -10.56 3.40 -3.67
N SER A 216 -9.36 3.77 -4.06
CA SER A 216 -8.60 4.90 -3.52
C SER A 216 -8.33 5.93 -4.60
N ASN A 217 -8.23 7.20 -4.20
CA ASN A 217 -7.96 8.29 -5.13
C ASN A 217 -6.80 9.16 -4.62
N PRO A 218 -5.57 8.64 -4.64
CA PRO A 218 -4.42 9.36 -4.08
C PRO A 218 -3.99 10.58 -4.92
N THR A 219 -4.32 10.62 -6.22
CA THR A 219 -3.86 11.68 -7.16
C THR A 219 -4.98 12.58 -7.68
N GLY A 220 -6.21 12.46 -7.15
CA GLY A 220 -7.37 13.20 -7.67
C GLY A 220 -7.96 12.63 -8.97
N LEU A 221 -7.41 11.53 -9.51
CA LEU A 221 -8.06 10.71 -10.53
C LEU A 221 -9.23 9.99 -9.87
N THR A 222 -10.41 10.04 -10.45
CA THR A 222 -11.57 9.33 -9.91
C THR A 222 -11.72 8.00 -10.65
N PRO A 223 -11.21 6.88 -10.10
CA PRO A 223 -11.43 5.57 -10.69
C PRO A 223 -12.92 5.30 -10.80
N GLN A 224 -13.35 4.73 -11.91
CA GLN A 224 -14.72 4.26 -12.08
C GLN A 224 -14.71 2.74 -12.07
N VAL A 225 -15.64 2.14 -11.33
CA VAL A 225 -15.82 0.70 -11.29
C VAL A 225 -17.23 0.38 -11.74
N ILE A 226 -17.36 -0.44 -12.76
CA ILE A 226 -18.64 -0.86 -13.33
C ILE A 226 -18.70 -2.39 -13.26
N ALA A 227 -19.66 -2.92 -12.52
CA ALA A 227 -19.95 -4.35 -12.50
C ALA A 227 -20.95 -4.68 -13.59
N THR A 228 -20.64 -5.69 -14.38
CA THR A 228 -21.50 -6.27 -15.41
C THR A 228 -21.61 -7.78 -15.15
N GLY A 229 -22.81 -8.36 -15.26
CA GLY A 229 -23.00 -9.77 -14.96
C GLY A 229 -23.07 -10.10 -13.45
N ASN A 230 -22.80 -11.35 -13.09
CA ASN A 230 -22.78 -11.82 -11.70
C ASN A 230 -21.41 -11.59 -11.07
N THR A 231 -21.28 -10.52 -10.32
CA THR A 231 -20.08 -10.20 -9.51
C THR A 231 -20.42 -10.24 -8.04
#